data_0f79ef8f647c7391d44b5024ebb5ce14
#
_entry.id   0f79ef8f647c7391d44b5024ebb5ce14
#
_cell.length_a   1.000
_cell.length_b   1.000
_cell.length_c   1.000
_cell.angle_alpha   90.00
_cell.angle_beta   90.00
_cell.angle_gamma   90.00
#
_symmetry.space_group_name_H-M   'P 1'
#
loop_
_entity.id
_entity.type
_entity.pdbx_description
1 polymer ?
#
loop_
_entity_poly.entity_id
_entity_poly.type
_entity_poly.pdbx_seq_one_letter_code
_entity_poly.pdbx_strand_id
1 'polypeptide(L)'
;MKLLAFSDLHRDLGQAAKLVEMSAGADVVIGAGDFASVHEGLGETIDALSSIEAPTVLVPGNNETEDALREAAAGWSAATVLHGSGTTIEDSEFFGLGAGIPVTPWDWSFDLDDASAGERLAACPENAILVIHSPPQGHCDANGSGDHFGSAALLQAIEQKHPRLAVCGHIHESWGCQSQI
;
A
#
# COMPACT_ATOMS: atom_id res chain seq x y z
N MET A 1 -15.10 -3.75 12.34
CA MET A 1 -14.09 -2.81 11.81
C MET A 1 -14.46 -2.46 10.38
N LYS A 2 -14.57 -1.18 10.07
CA LYS A 2 -14.84 -0.63 8.74
C LYS A 2 -13.54 -0.01 8.21
N LEU A 3 -13.05 -0.49 7.08
CA LEU A 3 -11.82 -0.03 6.44
C LEU A 3 -12.15 0.91 5.28
N LEU A 4 -11.41 2.00 5.17
CA LEU A 4 -11.33 2.82 3.95
C LEU A 4 -9.94 2.59 3.35
N ALA A 5 -9.88 2.00 2.16
CA ALA A 5 -8.62 1.73 1.47
C ALA A 5 -8.52 2.52 0.16
N PHE A 6 -7.32 3.00 -0.13
CA PHE A 6 -6.99 3.70 -1.37
C PHE A 6 -5.53 3.47 -1.75
N SER A 7 -5.18 3.73 -3.00
CA SER A 7 -3.81 3.74 -3.54
C SER A 7 -3.71 4.71 -4.70
N ASP A 8 -2.50 4.93 -5.19
CA ASP A 8 -2.23 5.57 -6.49
C ASP A 8 -2.86 6.96 -6.63
N LEU A 9 -2.69 7.81 -5.61
CA LEU A 9 -3.18 9.19 -5.63
C LEU A 9 -2.40 10.07 -6.63
N HIS A 10 -1.11 9.81 -6.81
CA HIS A 10 -0.26 10.55 -7.74
C HIS A 10 -0.48 12.06 -7.69
N ARG A 11 -0.47 12.65 -6.48
CA ARG A 11 -0.66 14.08 -6.22
C ARG A 11 -2.06 14.64 -6.51
N ASP A 12 -3.07 13.79 -6.67
CA ASP A 12 -4.46 14.27 -6.83
C ASP A 12 -5.02 14.78 -5.48
N LEU A 13 -4.80 16.07 -5.21
CA LEU A 13 -5.28 16.71 -3.99
C LEU A 13 -6.81 16.77 -3.91
N GLY A 14 -7.49 16.72 -5.06
CA GLY A 14 -8.95 16.66 -5.11
C GLY A 14 -9.49 15.31 -4.60
N GLN A 15 -8.82 14.22 -4.94
CA GLN A 15 -9.13 12.90 -4.38
C GLN A 15 -8.71 12.82 -2.90
N ALA A 16 -7.56 13.37 -2.53
CA ALA A 16 -7.14 13.43 -1.14
C ALA A 16 -8.19 14.12 -0.24
N ALA A 17 -8.75 15.24 -0.67
CA ALA A 17 -9.82 15.92 0.05
C ALA A 17 -11.09 15.06 0.22
N LYS A 18 -11.48 14.32 -0.82
CA LYS A 18 -12.62 13.37 -0.73
C LYS A 18 -12.35 12.22 0.24
N LEU A 19 -11.10 11.70 0.27
CA LEU A 19 -10.71 10.66 1.22
C LEU A 19 -10.78 11.15 2.67
N VAL A 20 -10.39 12.39 2.93
CA VAL A 20 -10.58 13.03 4.25
C VAL A 20 -12.05 13.05 4.65
N GLU A 21 -12.95 13.46 3.76
CA GLU A 21 -14.40 13.44 4.03
C GLU A 21 -14.93 12.02 4.29
N MET A 22 -14.50 11.04 3.48
CA MET A 22 -14.92 9.64 3.59
C MET A 22 -14.39 8.97 4.86
N SER A 23 -13.22 9.39 5.36
CA SER A 23 -12.57 8.81 6.52
C SER A 23 -13.35 8.96 7.82
N ALA A 24 -14.23 9.96 7.91
CA ALA A 24 -15.09 10.20 9.09
C ALA A 24 -15.99 9.01 9.47
N GLY A 25 -16.19 8.07 8.53
CA GLY A 25 -16.98 6.86 8.77
C GLY A 25 -16.17 5.56 8.83
N ALA A 26 -14.85 5.64 8.83
CA ALA A 26 -13.95 4.50 8.88
C ALA A 26 -13.35 4.30 10.29
N ASP A 27 -13.14 3.05 10.67
CA ASP A 27 -12.42 2.71 11.89
C ASP A 27 -10.90 2.75 11.65
N VAL A 28 -10.46 2.36 10.45
CA VAL A 28 -9.06 2.42 10.00
C VAL A 28 -9.00 2.85 8.53
N VAL A 29 -8.00 3.65 8.19
CA VAL A 29 -7.68 4.06 6.82
C VAL A 29 -6.42 3.35 6.35
N ILE A 30 -6.38 2.93 5.09
CA ILE A 30 -5.24 2.25 4.47
C ILE A 30 -4.85 3.00 3.20
N GLY A 31 -3.60 3.47 3.13
CA GLY A 31 -2.97 4.01 1.92
C GLY A 31 -1.92 3.03 1.39
N ALA A 32 -2.22 2.42 0.26
CA ALA A 32 -1.41 1.36 -0.33
C ALA A 32 -0.39 1.89 -1.38
N GLY A 33 0.20 3.07 -1.12
CA GLY A 33 1.32 3.60 -1.90
C GLY A 33 0.94 4.53 -3.05
N ASP A 34 1.97 5.07 -3.68
CA ASP A 34 1.94 6.03 -4.79
C ASP A 34 1.18 7.31 -4.47
N PHE A 35 1.59 7.96 -3.39
CA PHE A 35 1.14 9.31 -3.01
C PHE A 35 1.82 10.38 -3.85
N ALA A 36 3.11 10.16 -4.18
CA ALA A 36 3.92 11.00 -5.06
C ALA A 36 3.71 10.69 -6.54
N SER A 37 4.36 11.47 -7.40
CA SER A 37 4.53 11.19 -8.81
C SER A 37 6.01 11.37 -9.16
N VAL A 38 6.72 10.27 -9.42
CA VAL A 38 8.18 10.27 -9.70
C VAL A 38 8.95 11.09 -8.65
N HIS A 39 8.76 10.75 -7.37
CA HIS A 39 9.35 11.39 -6.18
C HIS A 39 8.91 12.85 -5.90
N GLU A 40 8.01 13.41 -6.70
CA GLU A 40 7.55 14.79 -6.52
C GLU A 40 6.18 14.86 -5.82
N GLY A 41 5.96 15.91 -5.03
CA GLY A 41 4.67 16.28 -4.44
C GLY A 41 4.21 15.39 -3.30
N LEU A 42 5.09 14.53 -2.75
CA LEU A 42 4.76 13.66 -1.61
C LEU A 42 4.29 14.46 -0.40
N GLY A 43 5.05 15.48 0.01
CA GLY A 43 4.72 16.31 1.17
C GLY A 43 3.34 16.95 1.05
N GLU A 44 3.03 17.54 -0.10
CA GLU A 44 1.73 18.18 -0.36
C GLU A 44 0.57 17.19 -0.26
N THR A 45 0.75 15.96 -0.78
CA THR A 45 -0.28 14.91 -0.74
C THR A 45 -0.49 14.40 0.69
N ILE A 46 0.59 14.15 1.42
CA ILE A 46 0.51 13.71 2.83
C ILE A 46 -0.07 14.81 3.72
N ASP A 47 0.32 16.06 3.53
CA ASP A 47 -0.26 17.20 4.25
C ASP A 47 -1.78 17.29 4.02
N ALA A 48 -2.24 17.11 2.78
CA ALA A 48 -3.67 17.11 2.46
C ALA A 48 -4.44 15.96 3.14
N LEU A 49 -3.80 14.80 3.34
CA LEU A 49 -4.39 13.64 4.03
C LEU A 49 -4.29 13.73 5.56
N SER A 50 -3.40 14.56 6.11
CA SER A 50 -3.06 14.58 7.55
C SER A 50 -4.21 15.02 8.46
N SER A 51 -5.31 15.54 7.88
CA SER A 51 -6.56 15.83 8.59
C SER A 51 -7.38 14.58 8.92
N ILE A 52 -7.01 13.40 8.43
CA ILE A 52 -7.64 12.13 8.81
C ILE A 52 -7.26 11.80 10.25
N GLU A 53 -8.27 11.71 11.12
CA GLU A 53 -8.09 11.40 12.56
C GLU A 53 -8.11 9.90 12.85
N ALA A 54 -8.74 9.10 11.99
CA ALA A 54 -8.78 7.65 12.14
C ALA A 54 -7.37 7.05 12.05
N PRO A 55 -7.05 6.01 12.82
CA PRO A 55 -5.81 5.26 12.68
C PRO A 55 -5.54 4.92 11.21
N THR A 56 -4.36 5.28 10.70
CA THR A 56 -4.04 5.17 9.28
C THR A 56 -2.75 4.37 9.08
N VAL A 57 -2.82 3.35 8.24
CA VAL A 57 -1.67 2.54 7.83
C VAL A 57 -1.26 2.96 6.43
N LEU A 58 0.01 3.29 6.26
CA LEU A 58 0.60 3.70 4.98
C LEU A 58 1.74 2.74 4.61
N VAL A 59 1.85 2.40 3.33
CA VAL A 59 3.05 1.80 2.75
C VAL A 59 3.55 2.69 1.60
N PRO A 60 4.87 2.76 1.33
CA PRO A 60 5.35 3.47 0.15
C PRO A 60 4.92 2.73 -1.13
N GLY A 61 4.65 3.46 -2.20
CA GLY A 61 4.54 2.89 -3.52
C GLY A 61 5.92 2.79 -4.20
N ASN A 62 5.93 2.73 -5.52
CA ASN A 62 7.17 2.82 -6.27
C ASN A 62 7.54 4.28 -6.65
N ASN A 63 6.63 5.23 -6.47
CA ASN A 63 6.87 6.64 -6.72
C ASN A 63 7.48 7.41 -5.54
N GLU A 64 7.59 6.81 -4.36
CA GLU A 64 8.27 7.36 -3.19
C GLU A 64 9.03 6.28 -2.41
N THR A 65 10.08 6.67 -1.71
CA THR A 65 10.82 5.77 -0.82
C THR A 65 10.19 5.68 0.57
N GLU A 66 10.52 4.62 1.33
CA GLU A 66 10.11 4.49 2.73
C GLU A 66 10.54 5.69 3.57
N ASP A 67 11.80 6.11 3.45
CA ASP A 67 12.35 7.23 4.22
C ASP A 67 11.62 8.55 3.91
N ALA A 68 11.36 8.83 2.64
CA ALA A 68 10.63 10.02 2.23
C ALA A 68 9.18 10.01 2.77
N LEU A 69 8.50 8.86 2.73
CA LEU A 69 7.14 8.74 3.27
C LEU A 69 7.12 8.91 4.78
N ARG A 70 8.10 8.34 5.51
CA ARG A 70 8.23 8.53 6.96
C ARG A 70 8.48 9.98 7.35
N GLU A 71 9.34 10.67 6.59
CA GLU A 71 9.61 12.09 6.80
C GLU A 71 8.36 12.93 6.54
N ALA A 72 7.67 12.71 5.42
CA ALA A 72 6.44 13.44 5.10
C ALA A 72 5.32 13.21 6.12
N ALA A 73 5.18 11.99 6.62
CA ALA A 73 4.14 11.62 7.58
C ALA A 73 4.49 11.91 9.04
N ALA A 74 5.70 12.43 9.36
CA ALA A 74 6.18 12.60 10.74
C ALA A 74 5.28 13.50 11.61
N GLY A 75 4.57 14.45 10.99
CA GLY A 75 3.62 15.34 11.68
C GLY A 75 2.20 14.76 11.81
N TRP A 76 1.90 13.67 11.16
CA TRP A 76 0.56 13.07 11.15
C TRP A 76 0.45 11.96 12.19
N SER A 77 -0.05 12.33 13.39
CA SER A 77 -0.06 11.45 14.57
C SER A 77 -0.92 10.18 14.41
N ALA A 78 -1.91 10.19 13.53
CA ALA A 78 -2.75 9.02 13.27
C ALA A 78 -2.12 8.04 12.26
N ALA A 79 -1.06 8.44 11.56
CA ALA A 79 -0.42 7.61 10.52
C ALA A 79 0.70 6.73 11.08
N THR A 80 0.76 5.50 10.59
CA THR A 80 1.85 4.55 10.81
C THR A 80 2.36 4.06 9.45
N VAL A 81 3.62 4.33 9.15
CA VAL A 81 4.27 3.86 7.91
C VAL A 81 4.89 2.48 8.13
N LEU A 82 4.51 1.53 7.30
CA LEU A 82 5.00 0.15 7.33
C LEU A 82 5.74 -0.20 6.04
N HIS A 83 6.86 -0.93 6.19
CA HIS A 83 7.59 -1.52 5.06
C HIS A 83 8.41 -2.72 5.56
N GLY A 84 7.90 -3.95 5.38
CA GLY A 84 8.42 -5.17 6.00
C GLY A 84 8.23 -5.19 7.51
N SER A 85 7.19 -4.53 8.01
CA SER A 85 6.90 -4.39 9.44
C SER A 85 5.40 -4.39 9.68
N GLY A 86 5.00 -4.56 10.95
CA GLY A 86 3.60 -4.62 11.36
C GLY A 86 3.24 -3.66 12.48
N THR A 87 1.94 -3.50 12.70
CA THR A 87 1.35 -2.77 13.82
C THR A 87 0.03 -3.43 14.21
N THR A 88 -0.41 -3.20 15.46
CA THR A 88 -1.72 -3.66 15.94
C THR A 88 -2.61 -2.45 16.15
N ILE A 89 -3.79 -2.47 15.54
CA ILE A 89 -4.83 -1.46 15.75
C ILE A 89 -6.05 -2.19 16.29
N GLU A 90 -6.49 -1.81 17.50
CA GLU A 90 -7.45 -2.58 18.28
C GLU A 90 -6.98 -4.05 18.42
N ASP A 91 -7.80 -5.02 17.99
CA ASP A 91 -7.47 -6.45 18.03
C ASP A 91 -7.04 -7.02 16.68
N SER A 92 -6.64 -6.15 15.73
CA SER A 92 -6.27 -6.55 14.38
C SER A 92 -4.81 -6.24 14.09
N GLU A 93 -4.10 -7.25 13.59
CA GLU A 93 -2.74 -7.09 13.12
C GLU A 93 -2.70 -6.61 11.67
N PHE A 94 -1.91 -5.57 11.40
CA PHE A 94 -1.62 -5.06 10.08
C PHE A 94 -0.15 -5.32 9.78
N PHE A 95 0.15 -5.76 8.56
CA PHE A 95 1.51 -5.87 8.07
C PHE A 95 1.62 -5.18 6.72
N GLY A 96 2.67 -4.36 6.53
CA GLY A 96 2.84 -3.56 5.33
C GLY A 96 4.13 -3.86 4.58
N LEU A 97 4.05 -3.95 3.24
CA LEU A 97 5.21 -3.99 2.35
C LEU A 97 4.92 -3.14 1.11
N GLY A 98 5.63 -2.04 0.98
CA GLY A 98 5.55 -1.17 -0.19
C GLY A 98 6.57 -1.55 -1.27
N ALA A 99 6.78 -0.65 -2.19
CA ALA A 99 7.63 -0.72 -3.39
C ALA A 99 6.97 -1.36 -4.62
N GLY A 100 7.52 -1.13 -5.81
CA GLY A 100 7.27 -1.93 -7.00
C GLY A 100 7.86 -3.33 -6.85
N ILE A 101 7.06 -4.37 -7.01
CA ILE A 101 7.47 -5.77 -6.88
C ILE A 101 6.77 -6.58 -7.97
N PRO A 102 7.50 -7.29 -8.85
CA PRO A 102 8.96 -7.31 -9.00
C PRO A 102 9.53 -5.97 -9.52
N VAL A 103 10.86 -5.91 -9.63
CA VAL A 103 11.58 -4.72 -10.15
C VAL A 103 10.98 -4.23 -11.46
N THR A 104 10.65 -2.96 -11.51
CA THR A 104 10.09 -2.29 -12.68
C THR A 104 11.18 -1.89 -13.70
N PRO A 105 10.85 -1.53 -14.93
CA PRO A 105 11.85 -1.10 -15.92
C PRO A 105 12.31 0.36 -15.75
N TRP A 106 11.89 1.08 -14.70
CA TRP A 106 12.15 2.50 -14.52
C TRP A 106 13.28 2.76 -13.51
N ASP A 107 14.34 3.44 -13.91
CA ASP A 107 15.50 3.74 -13.06
C ASP A 107 15.17 4.57 -11.81
N TRP A 108 14.09 5.32 -11.83
CA TRP A 108 13.63 6.14 -10.70
C TRP A 108 12.76 5.36 -9.70
N SER A 109 12.28 4.19 -10.07
CA SER A 109 11.31 3.45 -9.28
C SER A 109 11.92 2.90 -7.98
N PHE A 110 11.17 3.00 -6.89
CA PHE A 110 11.54 2.36 -5.63
C PHE A 110 11.03 0.92 -5.66
N ASP A 111 11.93 -0.02 -5.92
CA ASP A 111 11.59 -1.41 -6.20
C ASP A 111 12.24 -2.40 -5.24
N LEU A 112 11.62 -3.56 -5.12
CA LEU A 112 12.21 -4.77 -4.53
C LEU A 112 12.11 -5.92 -5.54
N ASP A 113 13.11 -6.79 -5.55
CA ASP A 113 12.98 -8.09 -6.17
C ASP A 113 12.15 -9.07 -5.32
N ASP A 114 11.63 -10.13 -5.94
CA ASP A 114 10.82 -11.13 -5.24
C ASP A 114 11.55 -11.80 -4.08
N ALA A 115 12.88 -11.98 -4.16
CA ALA A 115 13.66 -12.60 -3.08
C ALA A 115 13.69 -11.69 -1.84
N SER A 116 14.04 -10.42 -2.03
CA SER A 116 14.04 -9.41 -0.97
C SER A 116 12.64 -9.17 -0.38
N ALA A 117 11.61 -9.20 -1.22
CA ALA A 117 10.22 -9.12 -0.78
C ALA A 117 9.84 -10.33 0.09
N GLY A 118 10.18 -11.54 -0.35
CA GLY A 118 9.93 -12.78 0.39
C GLY A 118 10.60 -12.81 1.77
N GLU A 119 11.84 -12.32 1.88
CA GLU A 119 12.55 -12.19 3.15
C GLU A 119 11.80 -11.27 4.13
N ARG A 120 11.31 -10.12 3.65
CA ARG A 120 10.53 -9.18 4.49
C ARG A 120 9.17 -9.73 4.88
N LEU A 121 8.48 -10.41 3.95
CA LEU A 121 7.17 -11.02 4.17
C LEU A 121 7.21 -12.23 5.14
N ALA A 122 8.37 -12.83 5.35
CA ALA A 122 8.53 -13.92 6.32
C ALA A 122 8.08 -13.51 7.74
N ALA A 123 8.24 -12.23 8.10
CA ALA A 123 7.80 -11.68 9.38
C ALA A 123 6.29 -11.39 9.47
N CYS A 124 5.54 -11.50 8.36
CA CYS A 124 4.11 -11.27 8.36
C CYS A 124 3.39 -12.29 9.25
N PRO A 125 2.56 -11.85 10.21
CA PRO A 125 1.75 -12.77 11.01
C PRO A 125 0.69 -13.47 10.17
N GLU A 126 0.30 -14.68 10.59
CA GLU A 126 -0.89 -15.34 10.04
C GLU A 126 -2.15 -14.53 10.34
N ASN A 127 -3.11 -14.55 9.42
CA ASN A 127 -4.40 -13.87 9.56
C ASN A 127 -4.31 -12.33 9.73
N ALA A 128 -3.19 -11.69 9.41
CA ALA A 128 -3.09 -10.23 9.41
C ALA A 128 -3.93 -9.59 8.29
N ILE A 129 -4.12 -8.27 8.36
CA ILE A 129 -4.50 -7.47 7.21
C ILE A 129 -3.19 -7.06 6.53
N LEU A 130 -2.98 -7.53 5.30
CA LEU A 130 -1.78 -7.29 4.52
C LEU A 130 -1.98 -6.06 3.64
N VAL A 131 -1.12 -5.06 3.81
CA VAL A 131 -1.12 -3.82 3.00
C VAL A 131 0.11 -3.85 2.12
N ILE A 132 -0.08 -3.95 0.83
CA ILE A 132 1.00 -4.04 -0.16
C ILE A 132 0.77 -3.01 -1.27
N HIS A 133 1.84 -2.53 -1.91
CA HIS A 133 1.66 -1.66 -3.06
C HIS A 133 1.42 -2.50 -4.33
N SER A 134 2.33 -3.39 -4.66
CA SER A 134 2.18 -4.26 -5.83
C SER A 134 1.18 -5.39 -5.60
N PRO A 135 0.45 -5.86 -6.62
CA PRO A 135 -0.47 -6.99 -6.51
C PRO A 135 0.25 -8.34 -6.50
N PRO A 136 -0.37 -9.41 -5.97
CA PRO A 136 0.12 -10.78 -6.10
C PRO A 136 -0.07 -11.30 -7.53
N GLN A 137 0.84 -12.15 -8.00
CA GLN A 137 0.82 -12.71 -9.35
C GLN A 137 -0.50 -13.43 -9.67
N GLY A 138 -1.10 -13.08 -10.80
CA GLY A 138 -2.34 -13.66 -11.29
C GLY A 138 -3.62 -13.11 -10.64
N HIS A 139 -3.50 -12.13 -9.73
CA HIS A 139 -4.64 -11.59 -8.99
C HIS A 139 -4.59 -10.05 -8.98
N CYS A 140 -5.53 -9.42 -9.68
CA CYS A 140 -5.62 -7.97 -9.81
C CYS A 140 -4.35 -7.30 -10.37
N ASP A 141 -3.61 -8.01 -11.21
CA ASP A 141 -2.28 -7.65 -11.71
C ASP A 141 -2.20 -7.48 -13.23
N ALA A 142 -3.33 -7.52 -13.92
CA ALA A 142 -3.39 -7.43 -15.37
C ALA A 142 -3.48 -5.99 -15.85
N ASN A 143 -2.68 -5.63 -16.87
CA ASN A 143 -2.84 -4.39 -17.62
C ASN A 143 -3.97 -4.48 -18.64
N GLY A 144 -4.24 -3.37 -19.36
CA GLY A 144 -5.27 -3.31 -20.41
C GLY A 144 -5.04 -4.24 -21.61
N SER A 145 -3.83 -4.80 -21.75
CA SER A 145 -3.48 -5.79 -22.80
C SER A 145 -3.62 -7.23 -22.31
N GLY A 146 -3.85 -7.44 -21.02
CA GLY A 146 -3.95 -8.75 -20.39
C GLY A 146 -2.60 -9.34 -19.97
N ASP A 147 -1.53 -8.53 -19.94
CA ASP A 147 -0.24 -8.93 -19.39
C ASP A 147 -0.29 -8.83 -17.87
N HIS A 148 0.35 -9.76 -17.17
CA HIS A 148 0.38 -9.86 -15.73
C HIS A 148 1.72 -9.35 -15.17
N PHE A 149 1.67 -8.48 -14.15
CA PHE A 149 2.83 -7.82 -13.54
C PHE A 149 2.96 -8.06 -12.03
N GLY A 150 2.14 -8.94 -11.48
CA GLY A 150 2.14 -9.24 -10.05
C GLY A 150 3.36 -10.03 -9.59
N SER A 151 3.62 -9.95 -8.29
CA SER A 151 4.75 -10.60 -7.61
C SER A 151 4.43 -12.04 -7.20
N ALA A 152 5.33 -12.95 -7.55
CA ALA A 152 5.26 -14.35 -7.10
C ALA A 152 5.52 -14.47 -5.59
N ALA A 153 6.38 -13.63 -5.01
CA ALA A 153 6.63 -13.63 -3.57
C ALA A 153 5.41 -13.17 -2.77
N LEU A 154 4.65 -12.20 -3.28
CA LEU A 154 3.40 -11.75 -2.66
C LEU A 154 2.33 -12.83 -2.71
N LEU A 155 2.17 -13.51 -3.84
CA LEU A 155 1.25 -14.65 -3.95
C LEU A 155 1.61 -15.74 -2.94
N GLN A 156 2.88 -16.15 -2.91
CA GLN A 156 3.37 -17.17 -1.97
C GLN A 156 3.14 -16.79 -0.50
N ALA A 157 3.38 -15.51 -0.15
CA ALA A 157 3.13 -15.05 1.21
C ALA A 157 1.65 -15.09 1.58
N ILE A 158 0.76 -14.71 0.67
CA ILE A 158 -0.70 -14.79 0.90
C ILE A 158 -1.14 -16.25 1.09
N GLU A 159 -0.66 -17.16 0.24
CA GLU A 159 -0.95 -18.59 0.36
C GLU A 159 -0.42 -19.23 1.65
N GLN A 160 0.69 -18.74 2.19
CA GLN A 160 1.30 -19.28 3.41
C GLN A 160 0.77 -18.64 4.69
N LYS A 161 0.48 -17.35 4.68
CA LYS A 161 0.09 -16.56 5.86
C LYS A 161 -1.40 -16.43 6.02
N HIS A 162 -2.18 -16.73 4.97
CA HIS A 162 -3.64 -16.64 4.95
C HIS A 162 -4.17 -15.32 5.54
N PRO A 163 -3.73 -14.14 5.05
CA PRO A 163 -4.23 -12.88 5.55
C PRO A 163 -5.75 -12.81 5.39
N ARG A 164 -6.44 -12.18 6.35
CA ARG A 164 -7.89 -11.99 6.26
C ARG A 164 -8.31 -11.08 5.12
N LEU A 165 -7.40 -10.20 4.72
CA LEU A 165 -7.54 -9.25 3.62
C LEU A 165 -6.14 -8.88 3.13
N ALA A 166 -5.95 -8.75 1.82
CA ALA A 166 -4.83 -8.07 1.20
C ALA A 166 -5.35 -6.86 0.41
N VAL A 167 -4.71 -5.70 0.58
CA VAL A 167 -5.02 -4.47 -0.15
C VAL A 167 -3.80 -4.11 -0.99
N CYS A 168 -4.01 -3.88 -2.29
CA CYS A 168 -2.95 -3.50 -3.23
C CYS A 168 -3.37 -2.37 -4.17
N GLY A 169 -2.41 -1.79 -4.89
CA GLY A 169 -2.54 -0.78 -5.93
C GLY A 169 -1.68 -1.11 -7.16
N HIS A 170 -0.91 -0.12 -7.65
CA HIS A 170 0.12 -0.19 -8.68
C HIS A 170 -0.37 -0.42 -10.12
N ILE A 171 -1.27 -1.37 -10.36
CA ILE A 171 -1.78 -1.66 -11.71
C ILE A 171 -3.11 -0.93 -11.91
N HIS A 172 -3.04 0.28 -12.47
CA HIS A 172 -4.18 1.20 -12.57
C HIS A 172 -5.36 0.61 -13.35
N GLU A 173 -5.10 -0.22 -14.38
CA GLU A 173 -6.13 -0.86 -15.17
C GLU A 173 -6.91 -1.92 -14.39
N SER A 174 -6.36 -2.40 -13.29
CA SER A 174 -7.02 -3.34 -12.37
C SER A 174 -7.78 -2.65 -11.23
N TRP A 175 -8.03 -1.33 -11.33
CA TRP A 175 -8.78 -0.60 -10.32
C TRP A 175 -10.14 -1.24 -10.00
N GLY A 176 -10.42 -1.41 -8.71
CA GLY A 176 -11.66 -2.03 -8.24
C GLY A 176 -11.73 -3.55 -8.41
N CYS A 177 -10.66 -4.18 -8.88
CA CYS A 177 -10.57 -5.63 -8.96
C CYS A 177 -10.66 -6.26 -7.56
N GLN A 178 -11.32 -7.41 -7.48
CA GLN A 178 -11.36 -8.25 -6.28
C GLN A 178 -11.12 -9.70 -6.69
N SER A 179 -10.31 -10.42 -5.93
CA SER A 179 -9.97 -11.81 -6.17
C SER A 179 -9.93 -12.59 -4.86
N GLN A 180 -10.11 -13.89 -4.95
CA GLN A 180 -9.92 -14.84 -3.84
C GLN A 180 -8.70 -15.70 -4.12
N ILE A 181 -7.87 -15.89 -3.09
CA ILE A 181 -6.68 -16.74 -3.09
C ILE A 181 -6.84 -17.80 -2.01
#